data_29b6635da4eca2cc5d9818bb87ebbee0
#
_entry.id   29b6635da4eca2cc5d9818bb87ebbee0
#
_cell.length_a   1.000
_cell.length_b   1.000
_cell.length_c   1.000
_cell.angle_alpha   90.00
_cell.angle_beta   90.00
_cell.angle_gamma   90.00
#
_symmetry.space_group_name_H-M   'P 1'
#
loop_
_entity.id
_entity.type
_entity.pdbx_description
1 polymer ?
#
loop_
_entity_poly.entity_id
_entity_poly.type
_entity_poly.pdbx_seq_one_letter_code
_entity_poly.pdbx_strand_id
1 'polypeptide(L)'
;TIDRILDAAQIVDVVSEFVTLRKRGVNFVGLCPFHDDKTPSFYVSPAKGLCKCFACGKGGNVVHFVMEHEQMTYPEALRWLAKKYNIEIKERELTDEEKEVQNIRESLFVVNEFARDYFQNILYNHADGKAIGMTYFRQRGIRDDIVRKFQLGYSTTAHDALAQEALRKGYKKEFLIKTGLCYEKEDGSLRDRFWGRVIFPWFNI
;
A
#
# COMPACT_ATOMS: atom_id res chain seq x y z
N THR A 1 -2.06 -14.19 -21.72
CA THR A 1 -0.65 -14.15 -21.25
C THR A 1 -0.53 -14.72 -19.84
N ILE A 2 -1.38 -14.28 -18.89
CA ILE A 2 -1.35 -14.78 -17.50
C ILE A 2 -1.54 -16.29 -17.44
N ASP A 3 -2.54 -16.83 -18.14
CA ASP A 3 -2.81 -18.27 -18.18
C ASP A 3 -1.60 -19.06 -18.70
N ARG A 4 -0.93 -18.54 -19.75
CA ARG A 4 0.28 -19.17 -20.29
C ARG A 4 1.43 -19.19 -19.26
N ILE A 5 1.56 -18.16 -18.42
CA ILE A 5 2.56 -18.11 -17.35
C ILE A 5 2.22 -19.14 -16.28
N LEU A 6 0.95 -19.21 -15.87
CA LEU A 6 0.48 -20.15 -14.86
C LEU A 6 0.58 -21.60 -15.31
N ASP A 7 0.29 -21.88 -16.58
CA ASP A 7 0.40 -23.22 -17.16
C ASP A 7 1.86 -23.67 -17.27
N ALA A 8 2.78 -22.77 -17.62
CA ALA A 8 4.20 -23.07 -17.73
C ALA A 8 4.89 -23.17 -16.38
N ALA A 9 4.51 -22.34 -15.42
CA ALA A 9 5.13 -22.25 -14.11
C ALA A 9 4.62 -23.35 -13.17
N GLN A 10 5.16 -24.56 -13.32
CA GLN A 10 4.82 -25.67 -12.40
C GLN A 10 5.28 -25.35 -10.98
N ILE A 11 4.36 -25.42 -10.02
CA ILE A 11 4.63 -25.01 -8.64
C ILE A 11 5.77 -25.77 -7.98
N VAL A 12 5.91 -27.07 -8.29
CA VAL A 12 6.99 -27.89 -7.74
C VAL A 12 8.36 -27.40 -8.21
N ASP A 13 8.47 -27.09 -9.53
CA ASP A 13 9.73 -26.65 -10.11
C ASP A 13 10.18 -25.32 -9.53
N VAL A 14 9.23 -24.37 -9.43
CA VAL A 14 9.53 -23.04 -8.85
C VAL A 14 9.88 -23.15 -7.37
N VAL A 15 9.09 -23.88 -6.59
CA VAL A 15 9.34 -24.01 -5.15
C VAL A 15 10.63 -24.78 -4.84
N SER A 16 10.99 -25.77 -5.67
CA SER A 16 12.21 -26.57 -5.48
C SER A 16 13.51 -25.77 -5.59
N GLU A 17 13.49 -24.59 -6.20
CA GLU A 17 14.66 -23.71 -6.26
C GLU A 17 14.98 -23.05 -4.90
N PHE A 18 13.98 -22.89 -4.06
CA PHE A 18 14.08 -22.20 -2.78
C PHE A 18 13.99 -23.15 -1.59
N VAL A 19 13.30 -24.28 -1.77
CA VAL A 19 12.99 -25.24 -0.70
C VAL A 19 13.37 -26.65 -1.11
N THR A 20 14.17 -27.32 -0.30
CA THR A 20 14.43 -28.76 -0.50
C THR A 20 13.17 -29.57 -0.25
N LEU A 21 12.57 -30.05 -1.32
CA LEU A 21 11.34 -30.82 -1.28
C LEU A 21 11.60 -32.34 -1.28
N ARG A 22 10.84 -33.08 -0.48
CA ARG A 22 10.83 -34.55 -0.46
C ARG A 22 9.44 -35.04 -0.85
N LYS A 23 9.38 -36.07 -1.68
CA LYS A 23 8.11 -36.67 -2.11
C LYS A 23 7.41 -37.34 -0.93
N ARG A 24 6.12 -37.06 -0.76
CA ARG A 24 5.25 -37.67 0.25
C ARG A 24 3.90 -38.02 -0.38
N GLY A 25 3.79 -39.26 -0.88
CA GLY A 25 2.64 -39.69 -1.68
C GLY A 25 2.54 -38.95 -2.99
N VAL A 26 1.42 -38.32 -3.24
CA VAL A 26 1.15 -37.49 -4.43
C VAL A 26 1.62 -36.03 -4.30
N ASN A 27 2.06 -35.63 -3.12
CA ASN A 27 2.52 -34.28 -2.80
C ASN A 27 4.02 -34.26 -2.51
N PHE A 28 4.55 -33.05 -2.32
CA PHE A 28 5.90 -32.80 -1.82
C PHE A 28 5.84 -32.06 -0.50
N VAL A 29 6.85 -32.24 0.35
CA VAL A 29 6.95 -31.59 1.66
C VAL A 29 8.36 -31.11 1.91
N GLY A 30 8.50 -29.95 2.54
CA GLY A 30 9.79 -29.35 2.93
C GLY A 30 9.66 -28.46 4.16
N LEU A 31 10.74 -27.83 4.56
CA LEU A 31 10.72 -26.79 5.58
C LEU A 31 10.10 -25.53 5.00
N CYS A 32 9.36 -24.79 5.81
CA CYS A 32 8.70 -23.58 5.34
C CYS A 32 9.72 -22.43 5.15
N PRO A 33 9.71 -21.74 3.99
CA PRO A 33 10.60 -20.61 3.78
C PRO A 33 10.11 -19.31 4.42
N PHE A 34 8.89 -19.28 4.99
CA PHE A 34 8.24 -18.07 5.49
C PHE A 34 8.31 -17.92 7.02
N HIS A 35 8.83 -18.92 7.74
CA HIS A 35 9.07 -18.88 9.18
C HIS A 35 10.17 -19.87 9.56
N ASP A 36 10.74 -19.74 10.74
CA ASP A 36 11.72 -20.70 11.27
C ASP A 36 11.03 -22.04 11.55
N ASP A 37 11.24 -23.00 10.67
CA ASP A 37 10.56 -24.30 10.67
C ASP A 37 11.58 -25.40 10.95
N LYS A 38 11.37 -26.12 12.05
CA LYS A 38 12.24 -27.26 12.47
C LYS A 38 11.75 -28.60 11.97
N THR A 39 10.49 -28.67 11.54
CA THR A 39 9.84 -29.89 11.06
C THR A 39 9.12 -29.64 9.75
N PRO A 40 9.25 -30.50 8.72
CA PRO A 40 8.64 -30.27 7.43
C PRO A 40 7.13 -30.07 7.50
N SER A 41 6.68 -28.83 7.38
CA SER A 41 5.28 -28.41 7.45
C SER A 41 4.75 -27.76 6.17
N PHE A 42 5.64 -27.51 5.19
CA PHE A 42 5.31 -26.88 3.93
C PHE A 42 5.02 -27.92 2.85
N TYR A 43 3.75 -28.01 2.45
CA TYR A 43 3.27 -28.95 1.45
C TYR A 43 3.09 -28.29 0.09
N VAL A 44 3.48 -28.99 -0.96
CA VAL A 44 3.29 -28.60 -2.36
C VAL A 44 2.52 -29.67 -3.08
N SER A 45 1.38 -29.32 -3.66
CA SER A 45 0.51 -30.22 -4.42
C SER A 45 0.61 -29.92 -5.93
N PRO A 46 1.29 -30.76 -6.71
CA PRO A 46 1.36 -30.60 -8.17
C PRO A 46 -0.03 -30.60 -8.82
N ALA A 47 -0.87 -31.55 -8.40
CA ALA A 47 -2.21 -31.72 -8.98
C ALA A 47 -3.15 -30.50 -8.75
N LYS A 48 -2.92 -29.74 -7.68
CA LYS A 48 -3.70 -28.53 -7.37
C LYS A 48 -3.01 -27.24 -7.80
N GLY A 49 -1.73 -27.28 -8.17
CA GLY A 49 -0.92 -26.10 -8.44
C GLY A 49 -0.77 -25.19 -7.21
N LEU A 50 -0.82 -25.74 -6.00
CA LEU A 50 -0.86 -24.99 -4.74
C LEU A 50 0.21 -25.45 -3.77
N CYS A 51 0.70 -24.53 -2.96
CA CYS A 51 1.49 -24.81 -1.75
C CYS A 51 0.79 -24.28 -0.50
N LYS A 52 1.08 -24.89 0.65
CA LYS A 52 0.58 -24.43 1.95
C LYS A 52 1.47 -24.92 3.09
N CYS A 53 1.81 -23.99 3.98
CA CYS A 53 2.37 -24.33 5.28
C CYS A 53 1.24 -24.60 6.28
N PHE A 54 1.26 -25.75 6.93
CA PHE A 54 0.27 -26.09 7.96
C PHE A 54 0.63 -25.56 9.34
N ALA A 55 1.84 -25.03 9.54
CA ALA A 55 2.25 -24.37 10.79
C ALA A 55 1.90 -22.87 10.80
N CYS A 56 2.34 -22.09 9.78
CA CYS A 56 2.09 -20.65 9.74
C CYS A 56 0.86 -20.24 8.89
N GLY A 57 0.25 -21.19 8.15
CA GLY A 57 -0.93 -20.94 7.33
C GLY A 57 -0.67 -20.28 5.97
N LYS A 58 0.55 -19.76 5.71
CA LYS A 58 0.92 -19.17 4.43
C LYS A 58 0.88 -20.18 3.30
N GLY A 59 0.48 -19.73 2.11
CA GLY A 59 0.42 -20.57 0.92
C GLY A 59 -0.40 -19.92 -0.19
N GLY A 60 -0.51 -20.60 -1.33
CA GLY A 60 -1.21 -20.11 -2.50
C GLY A 60 -0.73 -20.82 -3.76
N ASN A 61 -0.99 -20.21 -4.91
CA ASN A 61 -0.47 -20.66 -6.19
C ASN A 61 1.00 -20.21 -6.39
N VAL A 62 1.58 -20.56 -7.53
CA VAL A 62 2.98 -20.24 -7.85
C VAL A 62 3.27 -18.73 -7.79
N VAL A 63 2.33 -17.88 -8.23
CA VAL A 63 2.51 -16.41 -8.20
C VAL A 63 2.54 -15.92 -6.76
N HIS A 64 1.60 -16.36 -5.91
CA HIS A 64 1.59 -16.00 -4.49
C HIS A 64 2.85 -16.47 -3.76
N PHE A 65 3.37 -17.64 -4.10
CA PHE A 65 4.62 -18.12 -3.53
C PHE A 65 5.78 -17.18 -3.86
N VAL A 66 5.93 -16.77 -5.13
CA VAL A 66 6.98 -15.83 -5.57
C VAL A 66 6.80 -14.45 -4.92
N MET A 67 5.56 -13.94 -4.87
CA MET A 67 5.26 -12.66 -4.19
C MET A 67 5.73 -12.64 -2.74
N GLU A 68 5.39 -13.69 -1.99
CA GLU A 68 5.72 -13.79 -0.56
C GLU A 68 7.22 -14.05 -0.32
N HIS A 69 7.87 -14.86 -1.19
CA HIS A 69 9.26 -15.22 -1.04
C HIS A 69 10.20 -14.10 -1.44
N GLU A 70 9.96 -13.50 -2.59
CA GLU A 70 10.79 -12.44 -3.17
C GLU A 70 10.33 -11.02 -2.77
N GLN A 71 9.25 -10.91 -1.97
CA GLN A 71 8.65 -9.64 -1.55
C GLN A 71 8.27 -8.74 -2.74
N MET A 72 7.71 -9.35 -3.77
CA MET A 72 7.31 -8.70 -5.01
C MET A 72 5.80 -8.46 -5.04
N THR A 73 5.38 -7.45 -5.79
CA THR A 73 3.98 -7.26 -6.16
C THR A 73 3.51 -8.29 -7.18
N TYR A 74 2.21 -8.48 -7.33
CA TYR A 74 1.65 -9.44 -8.29
C TYR A 74 2.14 -9.24 -9.74
N PRO A 75 2.19 -8.00 -10.29
CA PRO A 75 2.75 -7.78 -11.63
C PRO A 75 4.24 -8.12 -11.73
N GLU A 76 5.01 -7.83 -10.70
CA GLU A 76 6.45 -8.15 -10.67
C GLU A 76 6.69 -9.66 -10.63
N ALA A 77 5.93 -10.38 -9.80
CA ALA A 77 6.00 -11.84 -9.74
C ALA A 77 5.63 -12.50 -11.09
N LEU A 78 4.62 -11.96 -11.78
CA LEU A 78 4.27 -12.42 -13.13
C LEU A 78 5.39 -12.16 -14.14
N ARG A 79 6.04 -10.99 -14.11
CA ARG A 79 7.19 -10.67 -14.98
C ARG A 79 8.38 -11.60 -14.69
N TRP A 80 8.64 -11.85 -13.40
CA TRP A 80 9.69 -12.76 -12.97
C TRP A 80 9.48 -14.18 -13.51
N LEU A 81 8.26 -14.72 -13.35
CA LEU A 81 7.89 -16.03 -13.90
C LEU A 81 7.96 -16.05 -15.41
N ALA A 82 7.44 -15.04 -16.10
CA ALA A 82 7.49 -14.95 -17.54
C ALA A 82 8.92 -14.93 -18.09
N LYS A 83 9.81 -14.16 -17.45
CA LYS A 83 11.24 -14.12 -17.80
C LYS A 83 11.88 -15.50 -17.60
N LYS A 84 11.58 -16.17 -16.49
CA LYS A 84 12.09 -17.50 -16.17
C LYS A 84 11.69 -18.55 -17.19
N TYR A 85 10.44 -18.53 -17.64
CA TYR A 85 9.91 -19.49 -18.62
C TYR A 85 9.95 -18.99 -20.08
N ASN A 86 10.70 -17.90 -20.31
CA ASN A 86 10.87 -17.28 -21.62
C ASN A 86 9.55 -16.98 -22.35
N ILE A 87 8.57 -16.51 -21.58
CA ILE A 87 7.26 -16.11 -22.09
C ILE A 87 7.26 -14.60 -22.34
N GLU A 88 7.08 -14.22 -23.58
CA GLU A 88 6.97 -12.81 -23.96
C GLU A 88 5.68 -12.20 -23.39
N ILE A 89 5.82 -11.21 -22.52
CA ILE A 89 4.72 -10.37 -22.06
C ILE A 89 4.60 -9.21 -23.04
N LYS A 90 3.55 -9.20 -23.85
CA LYS A 90 3.18 -7.99 -24.57
C LYS A 90 2.57 -7.02 -23.57
N GLU A 91 3.39 -6.17 -22.98
CA GLU A 91 2.89 -5.03 -22.21
C GLU A 91 2.21 -4.09 -23.21
N ARG A 92 0.94 -3.79 -22.96
CA ARG A 92 0.27 -2.73 -23.69
C ARG A 92 0.93 -1.42 -23.26
N GLU A 93 1.58 -0.74 -24.19
CA GLU A 93 2.02 0.63 -23.93
C GLU A 93 0.80 1.46 -23.57
N LEU A 94 0.86 2.10 -22.41
CA LEU A 94 -0.16 3.06 -22.00
C LEU A 94 -0.19 4.20 -23.02
N THR A 95 -1.37 4.59 -23.44
CA THR A 95 -1.53 5.80 -24.26
C THR A 95 -1.06 7.02 -23.47
N ASP A 96 -0.76 8.10 -24.15
CA ASP A 96 -0.30 9.33 -23.47
C ASP A 96 -1.39 9.88 -22.53
N GLU A 97 -2.66 9.70 -22.88
CA GLU A 97 -3.80 10.01 -22.00
C GLU A 97 -3.82 9.14 -20.74
N GLU A 98 -3.59 7.83 -20.87
CA GLU A 98 -3.53 6.91 -19.72
C GLU A 98 -2.36 7.23 -18.79
N LYS A 99 -1.20 7.61 -19.34
CA LYS A 99 -0.04 8.07 -18.57
C LYS A 99 -0.34 9.37 -17.82
N GLU A 100 -1.04 10.30 -18.46
CA GLU A 100 -1.43 11.57 -17.82
C GLU A 100 -2.41 11.33 -16.67
N VAL A 101 -3.42 10.48 -16.86
CA VAL A 101 -4.36 10.09 -15.79
C VAL A 101 -3.63 9.43 -14.63
N GLN A 102 -2.68 8.54 -14.90
CA GLN A 102 -1.87 7.89 -13.87
C GLN A 102 -1.01 8.91 -13.11
N ASN A 103 -0.33 9.81 -13.81
CA ASN A 103 0.49 10.86 -13.20
C ASN A 103 -0.34 11.81 -12.31
N ILE A 104 -1.55 12.17 -12.76
CA ILE A 104 -2.49 12.96 -11.95
C ILE A 104 -2.87 12.18 -10.70
N ARG A 105 -3.24 10.91 -10.83
CA ARG A 105 -3.62 10.07 -9.69
C ARG A 105 -2.49 9.97 -8.67
N GLU A 106 -1.28 9.70 -9.10
CA GLU A 106 -0.09 9.65 -8.23
C GLU A 106 0.14 11.00 -7.53
N SER A 107 0.02 12.11 -8.26
CA SER A 107 0.14 13.46 -7.69
C SER A 107 -0.92 13.73 -6.60
N LEU A 108 -2.17 13.26 -6.79
CA LEU A 108 -3.23 13.39 -5.80
C LEU A 108 -2.93 12.56 -4.54
N PHE A 109 -2.37 11.36 -4.68
CA PHE A 109 -1.94 10.55 -3.53
C PHE A 109 -0.84 11.25 -2.72
N VAL A 110 0.19 11.75 -3.39
CA VAL A 110 1.31 12.46 -2.74
C VAL A 110 0.82 13.70 -1.97
N VAL A 111 -0.13 14.45 -2.53
CA VAL A 111 -0.74 15.60 -1.84
C VAL A 111 -1.57 15.18 -0.62
N ASN A 112 -2.32 14.07 -0.73
CA ASN A 112 -3.09 13.56 0.41
C ASN A 112 -2.18 13.03 1.53
N GLU A 113 -1.10 12.36 1.21
CA GLU A 113 -0.10 11.93 2.20
C GLU A 113 0.54 13.13 2.92
N PHE A 114 0.93 14.14 2.14
CA PHE A 114 1.42 15.39 2.73
C PHE A 114 0.40 16.00 3.71
N ALA A 115 -0.87 16.11 3.32
CA ALA A 115 -1.92 16.67 4.17
C ALA A 115 -2.13 15.86 5.44
N ARG A 116 -2.13 14.52 5.35
CA ARG A 116 -2.18 13.62 6.51
C ARG A 116 -1.03 13.91 7.48
N ASP A 117 0.19 13.93 6.98
CA ASP A 117 1.38 14.15 7.81
C ASP A 117 1.40 15.56 8.40
N TYR A 118 0.94 16.55 7.65
CA TYR A 118 0.77 17.92 8.12
C TYR A 118 -0.22 18.00 9.30
N PHE A 119 -1.43 17.43 9.16
CA PHE A 119 -2.43 17.47 10.22
C PHE A 119 -2.01 16.67 11.46
N GLN A 120 -1.28 15.57 11.30
CA GLN A 120 -0.67 14.85 12.42
C GLN A 120 0.40 15.69 13.11
N ASN A 121 1.28 16.32 12.34
CA ASN A 121 2.29 17.20 12.91
C ASN A 121 1.67 18.36 13.70
N ILE A 122 0.61 18.98 13.19
CA ILE A 122 -0.14 20.00 13.93
C ILE A 122 -0.72 19.43 15.23
N LEU A 123 -1.33 18.25 15.18
CA LEU A 123 -1.92 17.62 16.36
C LEU A 123 -0.89 17.39 17.49
N TYR A 124 0.30 16.93 17.15
CA TYR A 124 1.31 16.54 18.14
C TYR A 124 2.27 17.67 18.52
N ASN A 125 2.53 18.62 17.64
CA ASN A 125 3.60 19.61 17.83
C ASN A 125 3.10 21.05 17.98
N HIS A 126 1.91 21.39 17.44
CA HIS A 126 1.34 22.74 17.60
C HIS A 126 0.62 22.90 18.95
N ALA A 127 0.63 24.10 19.53
CA ALA A 127 -0.04 24.40 20.79
C ALA A 127 -1.54 24.07 20.78
N ASP A 128 -2.26 24.54 19.74
CA ASP A 128 -3.69 24.26 19.56
C ASP A 128 -3.98 22.78 19.31
N GLY A 129 -3.09 22.09 18.61
CA GLY A 129 -3.20 20.64 18.38
C GLY A 129 -3.21 19.87 19.68
N LYS A 130 -2.28 20.21 20.60
CA LYS A 130 -2.18 19.60 21.93
C LYS A 130 -3.34 20.00 22.84
N ALA A 131 -3.66 21.31 22.90
CA ALA A 131 -4.67 21.84 23.82
C ALA A 131 -6.10 21.53 23.37
N ILE A 132 -6.40 21.57 22.09
CA ILE A 132 -7.74 21.42 21.54
C ILE A 132 -7.90 20.02 20.92
N GLY A 133 -7.06 19.65 19.94
CA GLY A 133 -7.19 18.42 19.19
C GLY A 133 -7.06 17.17 20.04
N MET A 134 -5.98 17.03 20.82
CA MET A 134 -5.77 15.89 21.72
C MET A 134 -6.81 15.84 22.83
N THR A 135 -7.19 16.98 23.38
CA THR A 135 -8.24 17.07 24.41
C THR A 135 -9.59 16.59 23.86
N TYR A 136 -9.95 16.99 22.65
CA TYR A 136 -11.16 16.50 21.96
C TYR A 136 -11.19 14.97 21.85
N PHE A 137 -10.10 14.34 21.42
CA PHE A 137 -10.02 12.90 21.29
C PHE A 137 -10.14 12.18 22.64
N ARG A 138 -9.41 12.67 23.66
CA ARG A 138 -9.43 12.10 25.00
C ARG A 138 -10.79 12.22 25.69
N GLN A 139 -11.48 13.37 25.55
CA GLN A 139 -12.84 13.55 26.08
C GLN A 139 -13.86 12.58 25.44
N ARG A 140 -13.60 12.13 24.21
CA ARG A 140 -14.43 11.12 23.53
C ARG A 140 -13.98 9.68 23.78
N GLY A 141 -13.05 9.45 24.69
CA GLY A 141 -12.55 8.12 25.05
C GLY A 141 -11.62 7.52 24.00
N ILE A 142 -11.13 8.31 23.02
CA ILE A 142 -10.19 7.84 22.01
C ILE A 142 -8.78 7.90 22.61
N ARG A 143 -8.18 6.72 22.81
CA ARG A 143 -6.85 6.61 23.41
C ARG A 143 -5.75 7.06 22.45
N ASP A 144 -4.63 7.50 23.00
CA ASP A 144 -3.48 8.03 22.23
C ASP A 144 -2.89 6.99 21.24
N ASP A 145 -2.96 5.68 21.57
CA ASP A 145 -2.55 4.60 20.66
C ASP A 145 -3.48 4.49 19.45
N ILE A 146 -4.78 4.69 19.64
CA ILE A 146 -5.78 4.72 18.56
C ILE A 146 -5.60 5.97 17.69
N VAL A 147 -5.37 7.15 18.30
CA VAL A 147 -5.08 8.39 17.57
C VAL A 147 -3.90 8.19 16.60
N ARG A 148 -2.83 7.53 17.07
CA ARG A 148 -1.66 7.21 16.24
C ARG A 148 -1.97 6.16 15.16
N LYS A 149 -2.61 5.06 15.54
CA LYS A 149 -2.93 3.95 14.64
C LYS A 149 -3.80 4.40 13.47
N PHE A 150 -4.79 5.24 13.72
CA PHE A 150 -5.70 5.78 12.70
C PHE A 150 -5.23 7.10 12.11
N GLN A 151 -4.02 7.54 12.44
CA GLN A 151 -3.38 8.74 11.89
C GLN A 151 -4.26 9.99 11.99
N LEU A 152 -4.97 10.13 13.13
CA LEU A 152 -5.84 11.26 13.35
C LEU A 152 -5.03 12.56 13.43
N GLY A 153 -5.63 13.67 13.02
CA GLY A 153 -4.95 14.95 12.91
C GLY A 153 -5.78 16.11 13.46
N TYR A 154 -5.20 17.29 13.38
CA TYR A 154 -5.86 18.56 13.72
C TYR A 154 -5.47 19.64 12.72
N SER A 155 -6.43 20.46 12.33
CA SER A 155 -6.21 21.65 11.53
C SER A 155 -6.41 22.88 12.39
N THR A 156 -5.46 23.82 12.35
CA THR A 156 -5.52 25.09 13.08
C THR A 156 -6.70 25.95 12.62
N THR A 157 -6.98 27.02 13.36
CA THR A 157 -8.04 27.99 13.01
C THR A 157 -7.64 28.92 11.86
N ALA A 158 -6.38 28.90 11.41
CA ALA A 158 -5.94 29.66 10.25
C ALA A 158 -6.58 29.08 8.96
N HIS A 159 -7.06 29.98 8.10
CA HIS A 159 -7.86 29.59 6.95
C HIS A 159 -7.03 29.18 5.70
N ASP A 160 -5.72 29.22 5.77
CA ASP A 160 -4.79 28.98 4.64
C ASP A 160 -3.48 28.33 5.08
N ALA A 161 -3.40 27.83 6.29
CA ALA A 161 -2.17 27.29 6.87
C ALA A 161 -1.65 26.06 6.09
N LEU A 162 -2.53 25.13 5.72
CA LEU A 162 -2.18 23.98 4.87
C LEU A 162 -1.77 24.42 3.49
N ALA A 163 -2.54 25.33 2.86
CA ALA A 163 -2.28 25.84 1.53
C ALA A 163 -0.91 26.51 1.45
N GLN A 164 -0.59 27.39 2.39
CA GLN A 164 0.70 28.09 2.45
C GLN A 164 1.86 27.12 2.62
N GLU A 165 1.75 26.17 3.53
CA GLU A 165 2.81 25.17 3.74
C GLU A 165 2.98 24.24 2.53
N ALA A 166 1.90 23.83 1.88
CA ALA A 166 1.94 23.03 0.68
C ALA A 166 2.65 23.76 -0.46
N LEU A 167 2.27 25.02 -0.71
CA LEU A 167 2.92 25.84 -1.75
C LEU A 167 4.39 26.10 -1.44
N ARG A 168 4.74 26.34 -0.16
CA ARG A 168 6.14 26.51 0.29
C ARG A 168 6.98 25.27 0.00
N LYS A 169 6.39 24.07 0.11
CA LYS A 169 7.03 22.77 -0.20
C LYS A 169 7.01 22.41 -1.68
N GLY A 170 6.43 23.25 -2.54
CA GLY A 170 6.43 23.06 -3.98
C GLY A 170 5.27 22.24 -4.53
N TYR A 171 4.24 21.94 -3.71
CA TYR A 171 3.03 21.30 -4.20
C TYR A 171 2.23 22.25 -5.11
N LYS A 172 1.70 21.73 -6.21
CA LYS A 172 0.95 22.52 -7.16
C LYS A 172 -0.46 22.82 -6.67
N LYS A 173 -0.89 24.07 -6.84
CA LYS A 173 -2.23 24.58 -6.50
C LYS A 173 -3.36 23.71 -7.05
N GLU A 174 -3.24 23.28 -8.30
CA GLU A 174 -4.25 22.46 -8.97
C GLU A 174 -4.56 21.15 -8.24
N PHE A 175 -3.55 20.49 -7.66
CA PHE A 175 -3.74 19.23 -6.92
C PHE A 175 -4.35 19.46 -5.53
N LEU A 176 -4.05 20.59 -4.88
CA LEU A 176 -4.71 20.98 -3.63
C LEU A 176 -6.21 21.22 -3.82
N ILE A 177 -6.58 21.77 -5.00
CA ILE A 177 -8.00 21.97 -5.35
C ILE A 177 -8.67 20.65 -5.74
N LYS A 178 -8.00 19.85 -6.61
CA LYS A 178 -8.53 18.57 -7.09
C LYS A 178 -8.75 17.55 -5.96
N THR A 179 -7.89 17.54 -4.92
CA THR A 179 -8.08 16.71 -3.72
C THR A 179 -9.20 17.20 -2.81
N GLY A 180 -9.70 18.42 -3.01
CA GLY A 180 -10.69 19.05 -2.13
C GLY A 180 -10.13 19.52 -0.80
N LEU A 181 -8.82 19.55 -0.62
CA LEU A 181 -8.15 20.09 0.59
C LEU A 181 -8.28 21.60 0.65
N CYS A 182 -8.21 22.25 -0.50
CA CYS A 182 -8.32 23.70 -0.64
C CYS A 182 -9.37 24.09 -1.70
N TYR A 183 -9.77 25.33 -1.69
CA TYR A 183 -10.53 25.96 -2.76
C TYR A 183 -9.95 27.32 -3.11
N GLU A 184 -10.18 27.76 -4.32
CA GLU A 184 -9.75 29.06 -4.82
C GLU A 184 -10.85 30.09 -4.62
N LYS A 185 -10.49 31.28 -4.14
CA LYS A 185 -11.36 32.43 -4.07
C LYS A 185 -11.35 33.21 -5.39
N GLU A 186 -12.27 34.19 -5.51
CA GLU A 186 -12.36 35.11 -6.65
C GLU A 186 -11.07 35.92 -6.87
N ASP A 187 -10.33 36.23 -5.78
CA ASP A 187 -9.05 36.93 -5.82
C ASP A 187 -7.85 36.03 -6.19
N GLY A 188 -8.09 34.76 -6.50
CA GLY A 188 -7.06 33.79 -6.84
C GLY A 188 -6.32 33.19 -5.64
N SER A 189 -6.60 33.63 -4.42
CA SER A 189 -5.99 33.06 -3.20
C SER A 189 -6.59 31.69 -2.86
N LEU A 190 -5.74 30.79 -2.30
CA LEU A 190 -6.20 29.52 -1.78
C LEU A 190 -6.71 29.66 -0.35
N ARG A 191 -7.73 28.88 -0.02
CA ARG A 191 -8.24 28.68 1.34
C ARG A 191 -8.36 27.20 1.65
N ASP A 192 -8.04 26.86 2.88
CA ASP A 192 -8.20 25.52 3.41
C ASP A 192 -9.69 25.20 3.59
N ARG A 193 -10.10 24.01 3.15
CA ARG A 193 -11.48 23.55 3.38
C ARG A 193 -11.68 23.08 4.81
N PHE A 194 -10.61 22.56 5.41
CA PHE A 194 -10.61 22.05 6.79
C PHE A 194 -9.79 23.00 7.68
N TRP A 195 -10.44 23.79 8.51
CA TRP A 195 -9.83 24.70 9.48
C TRP A 195 -10.56 24.62 10.82
N GLY A 196 -9.83 24.69 11.93
CA GLY A 196 -10.36 24.57 13.29
C GLY A 196 -11.05 23.25 13.57
N ARG A 197 -10.56 22.13 12.99
CA ARG A 197 -11.23 20.83 13.06
C ARG A 197 -10.25 19.71 13.40
N VAL A 198 -10.77 18.69 14.07
CA VAL A 198 -10.13 17.38 14.14
C VAL A 198 -10.30 16.66 12.81
N ILE A 199 -9.28 15.92 12.39
CA ILE A 199 -9.22 15.23 11.10
C ILE A 199 -9.21 13.72 11.33
N PHE A 200 -10.13 13.04 10.66
CA PHE A 200 -10.18 11.59 10.56
C PHE A 200 -9.86 11.22 9.12
N PRO A 201 -8.65 10.78 8.82
CA PRO A 201 -8.30 10.39 7.45
C PRO A 201 -9.04 9.10 7.08
N TRP A 202 -9.49 9.03 5.83
CA TRP A 202 -10.12 7.86 5.27
C TRP A 202 -9.21 7.25 4.22
N PHE A 203 -8.90 5.96 4.36
CA PHE A 203 -8.05 5.23 3.43
C PHE A 203 -8.90 4.25 2.62
N ASN A 204 -8.75 4.28 1.29
CA ASN A 204 -9.25 3.21 0.43
C ASN A 204 -8.19 2.09 0.38
N ILE A 205 -8.64 0.86 0.52
CA ILE A 205 -7.83 -0.34 0.33
C ILE A 205 -7.68 -0.63 -1.16
#